data_24bd669de3b5caef88e7c1568e7f7372
#
_entry.id   24bd669de3b5caef88e7c1568e7f7372
#
_cell.length_a   1.000
_cell.length_b   1.000
_cell.length_c   1.000
_cell.angle_alpha   90.00
_cell.angle_beta   90.00
_cell.angle_gamma   90.00
#
_symmetry.space_group_name_H-M   'P 1'
#
loop_
_entity.id
_entity.type
_entity.pdbx_description
1 polymer ?
#
loop_
_entity_poly.entity_id
_entity_poly.type
_entity_poly.pdbx_seq_one_letter_code
_entity_poly.pdbx_strand_id
1 'polypeptide(L)'
;MAEDQIRFDDGEAYEDFMGRWSLLAGAAFLDWLGPAPGLRWIDVGCGNGAFTQLLFDRCAAREVHGVDPSDGQLAFARTRLAKAPARFERGDAMALPYADASFDAAVMALVIFFVPEPARGVAEMARVIRPGGGACAYAWDILGGGFPYFALQEEMARLGHQPLWPPSVEAAQIAALRQSWTDAGLVDVETRELAVQRRFPDFDAFWAAARKGPRIAPRLSEMPGGDAEVLKERLRLRLPAAADGSITYGARANAVRGRRPP
;
A
#
# COMPACT_ATOMS: atom_id res chain seq x y z
N MET A 1 2.91 17.84 18.15
CA MET A 1 1.98 16.92 17.48
C MET A 1 2.63 16.34 16.20
N ALA A 2 3.81 15.73 16.34
CA ALA A 2 4.57 15.11 15.24
C ALA A 2 4.83 13.61 15.50
N GLU A 3 4.16 13.00 16.49
CA GLU A 3 4.46 11.64 16.97
C GLU A 3 3.57 10.55 16.38
N ASP A 4 2.58 10.87 15.53
CA ASP A 4 1.60 9.89 15.01
C ASP A 4 1.82 9.45 13.56
N GLN A 5 2.91 9.86 12.91
CA GLN A 5 3.22 9.33 11.57
C GLN A 5 3.74 7.89 11.69
N ILE A 6 3.10 6.98 10.92
CA ILE A 6 3.61 5.62 10.75
C ILE A 6 4.95 5.74 10.01
N ARG A 7 6.06 5.52 10.71
CA ARG A 7 7.39 5.46 10.12
C ARG A 7 7.79 4.00 9.96
N PHE A 8 8.16 3.63 8.76
CA PHE A 8 8.75 2.35 8.44
C PHE A 8 10.26 2.54 8.30
N ASP A 9 10.95 2.77 9.41
CA ASP A 9 12.40 3.02 9.40
C ASP A 9 13.21 1.72 9.31
N ASP A 10 12.58 0.55 9.58
CA ASP A 10 13.14 -0.79 9.43
C ASP A 10 12.57 -1.47 8.19
N GLY A 11 13.36 -1.44 7.10
CA GLY A 11 12.97 -2.03 5.80
C GLY A 11 12.83 -3.55 5.85
N GLU A 12 13.61 -4.26 6.69
CA GLU A 12 13.55 -5.73 6.80
C GLU A 12 12.29 -6.17 7.57
N ALA A 13 11.97 -5.50 8.68
CA ALA A 13 10.73 -5.75 9.40
C ALA A 13 9.48 -5.45 8.55
N TYR A 14 9.54 -4.40 7.72
CA TYR A 14 8.47 -4.09 6.77
C TYR A 14 8.31 -5.20 5.72
N GLU A 15 9.40 -5.70 5.13
CA GLU A 15 9.36 -6.78 4.13
C GLU A 15 8.72 -8.05 4.70
N ASP A 16 9.03 -8.43 5.93
CA ASP A 16 8.44 -9.60 6.58
C ASP A 16 6.97 -9.40 6.93
N PHE A 17 6.59 -8.21 7.38
CA PHE A 17 5.24 -7.86 7.78
C PHE A 17 4.34 -7.65 6.56
N MET A 18 4.63 -6.63 5.75
CA MET A 18 3.78 -6.21 4.63
C MET A 18 4.35 -6.55 3.25
N GLY A 19 5.67 -6.73 3.10
CA GLY A 19 6.31 -6.82 1.78
C GLY A 19 5.68 -7.88 0.88
N ARG A 20 5.49 -9.12 1.40
CA ARG A 20 4.83 -10.19 0.63
C ARG A 20 3.38 -9.87 0.26
N TRP A 21 2.63 -9.23 1.15
CA TRP A 21 1.26 -8.81 0.87
C TRP A 21 1.23 -7.71 -0.20
N SER A 22 2.13 -6.73 -0.08
CA SER A 22 2.27 -5.64 -1.04
C SER A 22 2.64 -6.15 -2.43
N LEU A 23 3.53 -7.15 -2.53
CA LEU A 23 3.89 -7.80 -3.79
C LEU A 23 2.71 -8.55 -4.41
N LEU A 24 1.94 -9.31 -3.63
CA LEU A 24 0.75 -10.01 -4.12
C LEU A 24 -0.31 -9.02 -4.63
N ALA A 25 -0.62 -7.97 -3.86
CA ALA A 25 -1.58 -6.96 -4.27
C ALA A 25 -1.09 -6.15 -5.47
N GLY A 26 0.20 -5.78 -5.51
CA GLY A 26 0.81 -5.08 -6.63
C GLY A 26 0.78 -5.91 -7.92
N ALA A 27 1.06 -7.22 -7.84
CA ALA A 27 0.96 -8.13 -8.98
C ALA A 27 -0.48 -8.22 -9.50
N ALA A 28 -1.46 -8.46 -8.63
CA ALA A 28 -2.87 -8.50 -8.99
C ALA A 28 -3.37 -7.16 -9.59
N PHE A 29 -2.87 -6.04 -9.05
CA PHE A 29 -3.16 -4.71 -9.57
C PHE A 29 -2.63 -4.53 -10.99
N LEU A 30 -1.37 -4.89 -11.27
CA LEU A 30 -0.77 -4.77 -12.59
C LEU A 30 -1.41 -5.70 -13.60
N ASP A 31 -1.86 -6.90 -13.18
CA ASP A 31 -2.63 -7.82 -14.04
C ASP A 31 -3.97 -7.21 -14.48
N TRP A 32 -4.65 -6.51 -13.58
CA TRP A 32 -5.88 -5.80 -13.92
C TRP A 32 -5.63 -4.53 -14.73
N LEU A 33 -4.59 -3.77 -14.39
CA LEU A 33 -4.27 -2.50 -15.05
C LEU A 33 -3.89 -2.72 -16.51
N GLY A 34 -3.08 -3.75 -16.81
CA GLY A 34 -2.60 -4.11 -18.14
C GLY A 34 -1.91 -2.95 -18.85
N PRO A 35 -0.93 -2.25 -18.25
CA PRO A 35 -0.35 -1.06 -18.86
C PRO A 35 0.47 -1.42 -20.10
N ALA A 36 0.51 -0.51 -21.08
CA ALA A 36 1.40 -0.65 -22.23
C ALA A 36 2.87 -0.67 -21.77
N PRO A 37 3.77 -1.38 -22.46
CA PRO A 37 5.20 -1.34 -22.16
C PRO A 37 5.82 0.01 -22.55
N GLY A 38 6.98 0.31 -21.98
CA GLY A 38 7.79 1.47 -22.37
C GLY A 38 7.29 2.81 -21.83
N LEU A 39 6.38 2.82 -20.86
CA LEU A 39 5.88 4.05 -20.25
C LEU A 39 6.92 4.66 -19.29
N ARG A 40 6.90 5.99 -19.21
CA ARG A 40 7.55 6.78 -18.18
C ARG A 40 6.59 6.99 -17.03
N TRP A 41 6.93 6.44 -15.86
CA TRP A 41 6.09 6.43 -14.68
C TRP A 41 6.55 7.42 -13.61
N ILE A 42 5.58 7.94 -12.85
CA ILE A 42 5.82 8.44 -11.50
C ILE A 42 5.17 7.51 -10.48
N ASP A 43 5.94 7.05 -9.49
CA ASP A 43 5.52 6.24 -8.33
C ASP A 43 5.45 7.16 -7.11
N VAL A 44 4.23 7.58 -6.75
CA VAL A 44 3.98 8.56 -5.68
C VAL A 44 3.80 7.82 -4.35
N GLY A 45 4.69 8.08 -3.39
CA GLY A 45 4.83 7.32 -2.16
C GLY A 45 5.55 6.00 -2.41
N CYS A 46 6.65 6.04 -3.17
CA CYS A 46 7.36 4.84 -3.65
C CYS A 46 7.99 3.99 -2.53
N GLY A 47 8.10 4.53 -1.32
CA GLY A 47 8.70 3.85 -0.19
C GLY A 47 10.09 3.28 -0.51
N ASN A 48 10.31 2.01 -0.16
CA ASN A 48 11.58 1.29 -0.43
C ASN A 48 11.75 0.82 -1.89
N GLY A 49 10.89 1.26 -2.81
CA GLY A 49 10.97 0.94 -4.24
C GLY A 49 10.44 -0.44 -4.63
N ALA A 50 9.72 -1.14 -3.75
CA ALA A 50 9.21 -2.49 -4.05
C ALA A 50 8.22 -2.50 -5.22
N PHE A 51 7.28 -1.54 -5.27
CA PHE A 51 6.36 -1.42 -6.40
C PHE A 51 7.06 -0.87 -7.66
N THR A 52 7.99 0.07 -7.49
CA THR A 52 8.85 0.54 -8.59
C THR A 52 9.57 -0.64 -9.27
N GLN A 53 10.07 -1.63 -8.50
CA GLN A 53 10.67 -2.84 -9.05
C GLN A 53 9.65 -3.65 -9.87
N LEU A 54 8.41 -3.81 -9.38
CA LEU A 54 7.37 -4.49 -10.14
C LEU A 54 7.03 -3.81 -11.48
N LEU A 55 7.10 -2.48 -11.57
CA LEU A 55 6.92 -1.76 -12.83
C LEU A 55 7.97 -2.13 -13.87
N PHE A 56 9.23 -2.32 -13.46
CA PHE A 56 10.28 -2.79 -14.37
C PHE A 56 10.09 -4.27 -14.73
N ASP A 57 9.86 -5.12 -13.75
CA ASP A 57 9.82 -6.57 -13.94
C ASP A 57 8.60 -7.02 -14.77
N ARG A 58 7.48 -6.32 -14.66
CA ARG A 58 6.20 -6.77 -15.24
C ARG A 58 5.65 -5.88 -16.35
N CYS A 59 6.03 -4.60 -16.38
CA CYS A 59 5.46 -3.63 -17.30
C CYS A 59 6.50 -3.09 -18.30
N ALA A 60 7.75 -3.56 -18.25
CA ALA A 60 8.83 -3.05 -19.07
C ALA A 60 8.87 -1.50 -19.07
N ALA A 61 8.76 -0.89 -17.88
CA ALA A 61 8.80 0.55 -17.73
C ALA A 61 10.09 1.12 -18.34
N ARG A 62 9.98 2.20 -19.13
CA ARG A 62 11.15 2.86 -19.72
C ARG A 62 11.97 3.62 -18.66
N GLU A 63 11.30 4.30 -17.79
CA GLU A 63 11.86 5.10 -16.69
C GLU A 63 10.82 5.21 -15.57
N VAL A 64 11.26 5.21 -14.32
CA VAL A 64 10.37 5.44 -13.17
C VAL A 64 10.99 6.51 -12.27
N HIS A 65 10.20 7.52 -11.92
CA HIS A 65 10.53 8.49 -10.88
C HIS A 65 9.73 8.16 -9.63
N GLY A 66 10.41 7.81 -8.54
CA GLY A 66 9.81 7.59 -7.23
C GLY A 66 9.89 8.84 -6.37
N VAL A 67 8.77 9.18 -5.72
CA VAL A 67 8.70 10.29 -4.76
C VAL A 67 8.22 9.76 -3.42
N ASP A 68 8.93 10.10 -2.34
CA ASP A 68 8.54 9.72 -0.98
C ASP A 68 9.02 10.79 0.02
N PRO A 69 8.31 11.08 1.12
CA PRO A 69 8.76 12.02 2.15
C PRO A 69 9.90 11.48 3.03
N SER A 70 10.14 10.16 3.05
CA SER A 70 11.12 9.49 3.90
C SER A 70 12.47 9.29 3.21
N ASP A 71 13.51 10.01 3.68
CA ASP A 71 14.87 9.81 3.17
C ASP A 71 15.40 8.38 3.43
N GLY A 72 15.00 7.74 4.52
CA GLY A 72 15.35 6.35 4.83
C GLY A 72 14.79 5.38 3.79
N GLN A 73 13.51 5.51 3.44
CA GLN A 73 12.88 4.70 2.39
C GLN A 73 13.55 4.93 1.03
N LEU A 74 13.83 6.18 0.67
CA LEU A 74 14.50 6.51 -0.59
C LEU A 74 15.93 5.95 -0.67
N ALA A 75 16.66 5.85 0.44
CA ALA A 75 17.97 5.22 0.48
C ALA A 75 17.87 3.72 0.13
N PHE A 76 16.88 3.00 0.67
CA PHE A 76 16.61 1.61 0.30
C PHE A 76 16.22 1.47 -1.17
N ALA A 77 15.33 2.33 -1.67
CA ALA A 77 14.90 2.33 -3.06
C ALA A 77 16.08 2.52 -4.04
N ARG A 78 16.97 3.48 -3.74
CA ARG A 78 18.20 3.70 -4.53
C ARG A 78 19.12 2.49 -4.55
N THR A 79 19.26 1.81 -3.41
CA THR A 79 20.08 0.59 -3.33
C THR A 79 19.44 -0.56 -4.10
N ARG A 80 18.12 -0.79 -3.93
CA ARG A 80 17.36 -1.85 -4.61
C ARG A 80 17.42 -1.69 -6.13
N LEU A 81 17.30 -0.49 -6.63
CA LEU A 81 17.17 -0.16 -8.05
C LEU A 81 18.39 0.54 -8.64
N ALA A 82 19.58 0.32 -8.04
CA ALA A 82 20.82 0.99 -8.45
C ALA A 82 21.22 0.79 -9.93
N LYS A 83 20.72 -0.28 -10.57
CA LYS A 83 20.99 -0.61 -11.99
C LYS A 83 19.81 -0.35 -12.91
N ALA A 84 18.67 0.06 -12.37
CA ALA A 84 17.47 0.37 -13.16
C ALA A 84 17.43 1.85 -13.56
N PRO A 85 16.73 2.22 -14.63
CA PRO A 85 16.51 3.62 -15.03
C PRO A 85 15.47 4.27 -14.10
N ALA A 86 15.77 4.29 -12.79
CA ALA A 86 14.94 4.85 -11.73
C ALA A 86 15.60 6.06 -11.09
N ARG A 87 14.79 7.07 -10.72
CA ARG A 87 15.20 8.23 -9.95
C ARG A 87 14.33 8.33 -8.70
N PHE A 88 14.95 8.67 -7.58
CA PHE A 88 14.24 8.76 -6.31
C PHE A 88 14.51 10.11 -5.67
N GLU A 89 13.43 10.87 -5.43
CA GLU A 89 13.47 12.21 -4.90
C GLU A 89 12.57 12.36 -3.68
N ARG A 90 13.02 13.16 -2.71
CA ARG A 90 12.17 13.53 -1.60
C ARG A 90 11.10 14.50 -2.07
N GLY A 91 9.83 14.23 -1.72
CA GLY A 91 8.71 15.10 -2.07
C GLY A 91 7.43 14.74 -1.36
N ASP A 92 6.43 15.60 -1.57
CA ASP A 92 5.09 15.46 -1.03
C ASP A 92 4.12 15.10 -2.17
N ALA A 93 3.27 14.11 -1.95
CA ALA A 93 2.22 13.72 -2.88
C ALA A 93 1.28 14.89 -3.25
N MET A 94 1.10 15.84 -2.33
CA MET A 94 0.25 17.02 -2.50
C MET A 94 0.95 18.20 -3.21
N ALA A 95 2.25 18.07 -3.54
CA ALA A 95 3.04 19.09 -4.25
C ALA A 95 4.21 18.39 -4.95
N LEU A 96 3.93 17.69 -6.05
CA LEU A 96 4.94 16.94 -6.80
C LEU A 96 5.95 17.87 -7.48
N PRO A 97 7.28 17.61 -7.33
CA PRO A 97 8.34 18.50 -7.82
C PRO A 97 8.57 18.36 -9.33
N TYR A 98 7.50 18.22 -10.11
CA TYR A 98 7.58 18.03 -11.56
C TYR A 98 6.65 18.99 -12.29
N ALA A 99 7.05 19.34 -13.51
CA ALA A 99 6.22 20.15 -14.41
C ALA A 99 4.99 19.35 -14.87
N ASP A 100 3.98 20.05 -15.36
CA ASP A 100 2.80 19.47 -15.99
C ASP A 100 3.18 18.54 -17.15
N ALA A 101 2.41 17.49 -17.34
CA ALA A 101 2.55 16.58 -18.49
C ALA A 101 3.94 15.91 -18.62
N SER A 102 4.65 15.68 -17.51
CA SER A 102 6.00 15.11 -17.48
C SER A 102 6.03 13.58 -17.62
N PHE A 103 4.91 12.87 -17.37
CA PHE A 103 4.86 11.40 -17.31
C PHE A 103 3.76 10.84 -18.20
N ASP A 104 3.92 9.57 -18.60
CA ASP A 104 2.88 8.80 -19.30
C ASP A 104 1.85 8.26 -18.32
N ALA A 105 2.30 7.89 -17.12
CA ALA A 105 1.46 7.31 -16.08
C ALA A 105 1.92 7.70 -14.67
N ALA A 106 0.95 7.81 -13.76
CA ALA A 106 1.15 8.04 -12.34
C ALA A 106 0.48 6.94 -11.52
N VAL A 107 1.15 6.48 -10.45
CA VAL A 107 0.61 5.48 -9.53
C VAL A 107 0.79 5.88 -8.08
N MET A 108 -0.21 5.56 -7.22
CA MET A 108 -0.11 5.49 -5.76
C MET A 108 -0.34 4.05 -5.31
N ALA A 109 0.72 3.34 -4.94
CA ALA A 109 0.68 1.94 -4.55
C ALA A 109 0.62 1.80 -3.02
N LEU A 110 -0.57 1.58 -2.43
CA LEU A 110 -0.81 1.48 -0.99
C LEU A 110 -0.50 2.78 -0.21
N VAL A 111 -0.75 3.94 -0.81
CA VAL A 111 -0.32 5.24 -0.29
C VAL A 111 -1.47 6.18 0.06
N ILE A 112 -2.56 6.21 -0.71
CA ILE A 112 -3.58 7.26 -0.65
C ILE A 112 -4.13 7.52 0.75
N PHE A 113 -4.25 6.50 1.60
CA PHE A 113 -4.74 6.63 2.97
C PHE A 113 -3.73 7.28 3.93
N PHE A 114 -2.46 7.46 3.51
CA PHE A 114 -1.46 8.22 4.26
C PHE A 114 -1.39 9.70 3.85
N VAL A 115 -1.96 10.06 2.71
CA VAL A 115 -1.97 11.43 2.21
C VAL A 115 -2.96 12.27 3.04
N PRO A 116 -2.54 13.37 3.68
CA PRO A 116 -3.43 14.18 4.51
C PRO A 116 -4.62 14.77 3.74
N GLU A 117 -4.40 15.22 2.50
CA GLU A 117 -5.42 15.72 1.59
C GLU A 117 -5.42 14.87 0.30
N PRO A 118 -6.07 13.68 0.29
CA PRO A 118 -6.02 12.73 -0.83
C PRO A 118 -6.44 13.34 -2.16
N ALA A 119 -7.48 14.18 -2.18
CA ALA A 119 -7.95 14.86 -3.39
C ALA A 119 -6.86 15.73 -4.03
N ARG A 120 -6.05 16.43 -3.23
CA ARG A 120 -4.93 17.22 -3.70
C ARG A 120 -3.82 16.34 -4.28
N GLY A 121 -3.55 15.22 -3.64
CA GLY A 121 -2.58 14.25 -4.17
C GLY A 121 -3.01 13.67 -5.53
N VAL A 122 -4.29 13.36 -5.69
CA VAL A 122 -4.84 12.87 -6.97
C VAL A 122 -4.81 13.98 -8.05
N ALA A 123 -5.11 15.23 -7.68
CA ALA A 123 -5.00 16.37 -8.60
C ALA A 123 -3.55 16.57 -9.10
N GLU A 124 -2.55 16.41 -8.22
CA GLU A 124 -1.14 16.47 -8.60
C GLU A 124 -0.74 15.32 -9.56
N MET A 125 -1.24 14.09 -9.30
CA MET A 125 -1.07 12.98 -10.25
C MET A 125 -1.66 13.33 -11.62
N ALA A 126 -2.88 13.88 -11.66
CA ALA A 126 -3.53 14.29 -12.90
C ALA A 126 -2.77 15.43 -13.61
N ARG A 127 -2.18 16.36 -12.87
CA ARG A 127 -1.38 17.47 -13.41
C ARG A 127 -0.11 16.98 -14.11
N VAL A 128 0.62 16.07 -13.46
CA VAL A 128 1.94 15.63 -13.94
C VAL A 128 1.89 14.61 -15.07
N ILE A 129 0.77 13.92 -15.30
CA ILE A 129 0.61 13.05 -16.48
C ILE A 129 0.22 13.86 -17.71
N ARG A 130 0.71 13.43 -18.88
CA ARG A 130 0.37 14.08 -20.16
C ARG A 130 -1.10 13.86 -20.54
N PRO A 131 -1.69 14.69 -21.42
CA PRO A 131 -2.99 14.39 -22.03
C PRO A 131 -3.02 12.96 -22.58
N GLY A 132 -4.10 12.22 -22.32
CA GLY A 132 -4.26 10.80 -22.65
C GLY A 132 -3.46 9.83 -21.75
N GLY A 133 -2.63 10.33 -20.82
CA GLY A 133 -1.91 9.53 -19.83
C GLY A 133 -2.82 8.97 -18.75
N GLY A 134 -2.33 7.98 -17.99
CA GLY A 134 -3.10 7.25 -16.98
C GLY A 134 -2.72 7.61 -15.54
N ALA A 135 -3.71 7.81 -14.66
CA ALA A 135 -3.53 7.85 -13.22
C ALA A 135 -4.20 6.64 -12.56
N CYS A 136 -3.50 5.97 -11.65
CA CYS A 136 -4.02 4.77 -11.01
C CYS A 136 -3.54 4.65 -9.56
N ALA A 137 -4.31 3.92 -8.75
CA ALA A 137 -3.94 3.61 -7.37
C ALA A 137 -4.56 2.29 -6.93
N TYR A 138 -3.98 1.70 -5.89
CA TYR A 138 -4.65 0.68 -5.08
C TYR A 138 -4.31 0.86 -3.61
N ALA A 139 -5.23 0.49 -2.74
CA ALA A 139 -5.11 0.67 -1.31
C ALA A 139 -5.84 -0.46 -0.58
N TRP A 140 -5.34 -0.88 0.60
CA TRP A 140 -6.03 -1.88 1.41
C TRP A 140 -7.44 -1.40 1.77
N ASP A 141 -8.43 -2.27 1.62
CA ASP A 141 -9.80 -2.02 2.06
C ASP A 141 -9.90 -2.17 3.60
N ILE A 142 -9.30 -1.21 4.31
CA ILE A 142 -9.16 -1.26 5.77
C ILE A 142 -10.53 -1.29 6.45
N LEU A 143 -11.42 -0.38 6.07
CA LEU A 143 -12.75 -0.24 6.69
C LEU A 143 -13.69 -1.39 6.29
N GLY A 144 -13.50 -2.00 5.12
CA GLY A 144 -14.24 -3.19 4.69
C GLY A 144 -13.64 -4.51 5.18
N GLY A 145 -12.64 -4.48 6.07
CA GLY A 145 -12.04 -5.70 6.63
C GLY A 145 -11.01 -6.39 5.73
N GLY A 146 -10.55 -5.73 4.68
CA GLY A 146 -9.60 -6.29 3.71
C GLY A 146 -8.12 -6.14 4.10
N PHE A 147 -7.79 -5.49 5.20
CA PHE A 147 -6.40 -5.35 5.64
C PHE A 147 -5.78 -6.71 6.01
N PRO A 148 -4.52 -7.02 5.63
CA PRO A 148 -3.90 -8.32 5.84
C PRO A 148 -3.91 -8.88 7.26
N TYR A 149 -3.98 -8.03 8.27
CA TYR A 149 -4.04 -8.43 9.69
C TYR A 149 -5.30 -7.90 10.39
N PHE A 150 -6.40 -7.79 9.64
CA PHE A 150 -7.65 -7.25 10.16
C PHE A 150 -8.19 -8.05 11.35
N ALA A 151 -8.14 -9.40 11.29
CA ALA A 151 -8.57 -10.26 12.39
C ALA A 151 -7.81 -9.97 13.69
N LEU A 152 -6.51 -9.72 13.62
CA LEU A 152 -5.70 -9.33 14.77
C LEU A 152 -6.15 -7.98 15.33
N GLN A 153 -6.39 -7.00 14.48
CA GLN A 153 -6.84 -5.67 14.91
C GLN A 153 -8.22 -5.71 15.56
N GLU A 154 -9.14 -6.54 15.05
CA GLU A 154 -10.44 -6.73 15.68
C GLU A 154 -10.34 -7.38 17.06
N GLU A 155 -9.52 -8.44 17.23
CA GLU A 155 -9.33 -9.06 18.54
C GLU A 155 -8.65 -8.10 19.53
N MET A 156 -7.69 -7.30 19.08
CA MET A 156 -7.10 -6.23 19.90
C MET A 156 -8.16 -5.21 20.34
N ALA A 157 -9.04 -4.79 19.41
CA ALA A 157 -10.13 -3.86 19.73
C ALA A 157 -11.12 -4.43 20.76
N ARG A 158 -11.43 -5.74 20.69
CA ARG A 158 -12.27 -6.45 21.69
C ARG A 158 -11.64 -6.52 23.08
N LEU A 159 -10.31 -6.40 23.17
CA LEU A 159 -9.56 -6.29 24.43
C LEU A 159 -9.37 -4.83 24.87
N GLY A 160 -10.01 -3.86 24.19
CA GLY A 160 -9.94 -2.44 24.55
C GLY A 160 -8.79 -1.67 23.85
N HIS A 161 -8.01 -2.33 23.01
CA HIS A 161 -6.90 -1.72 22.28
C HIS A 161 -7.37 -1.24 20.90
N GLN A 162 -7.76 0.03 20.79
CA GLN A 162 -8.27 0.58 19.53
C GLN A 162 -7.22 0.52 18.41
N PRO A 163 -7.62 0.17 17.17
CA PRO A 163 -6.74 0.23 16.02
C PRO A 163 -6.27 1.67 15.74
N LEU A 164 -5.03 1.82 15.31
CA LEU A 164 -4.51 3.09 14.78
C LEU A 164 -4.66 3.09 13.27
N TRP A 165 -5.66 3.77 12.77
CA TRP A 165 -5.88 3.92 11.36
C TRP A 165 -4.98 5.00 10.75
N PRO A 166 -4.65 4.91 9.46
CA PRO A 166 -4.05 6.01 8.70
C PRO A 166 -4.96 7.25 8.70
N PRO A 167 -4.40 8.47 8.53
CA PRO A 167 -5.17 9.71 8.66
C PRO A 167 -6.34 9.82 7.66
N SER A 168 -6.24 9.21 6.50
CA SER A 168 -7.26 9.29 5.43
C SER A 168 -7.77 7.91 5.04
N VAL A 169 -8.09 7.07 6.02
CA VAL A 169 -8.49 5.67 5.80
C VAL A 169 -9.71 5.54 4.88
N GLU A 170 -10.65 6.50 4.92
CA GLU A 170 -11.83 6.54 4.08
C GLU A 170 -11.50 6.70 2.59
N ALA A 171 -10.37 7.35 2.27
CA ALA A 171 -9.94 7.55 0.88
C ALA A 171 -9.65 6.23 0.14
N ALA A 172 -9.46 5.13 0.87
CA ALA A 172 -9.25 3.80 0.31
C ALA A 172 -10.56 3.08 -0.08
N GLN A 173 -11.73 3.62 0.25
CA GLN A 173 -13.01 3.01 -0.15
C GLN A 173 -13.25 3.20 -1.65
N ILE A 174 -13.89 2.21 -2.30
CA ILE A 174 -14.16 2.23 -3.75
C ILE A 174 -14.90 3.50 -4.18
N ALA A 175 -15.90 3.92 -3.43
CA ALA A 175 -16.66 5.13 -3.75
C ALA A 175 -15.80 6.39 -3.65
N ALA A 176 -14.95 6.49 -2.61
CA ALA A 176 -14.05 7.62 -2.41
C ALA A 176 -12.95 7.68 -3.49
N LEU A 177 -12.38 6.53 -3.86
CA LEU A 177 -11.42 6.43 -4.96
C LEU A 177 -12.05 6.92 -6.27
N ARG A 178 -13.22 6.39 -6.63
CA ARG A 178 -13.94 6.82 -7.83
C ARG A 178 -14.20 8.32 -7.83
N GLN A 179 -14.72 8.86 -6.72
CA GLN A 179 -15.03 10.27 -6.58
C GLN A 179 -13.78 11.14 -6.75
N SER A 180 -12.69 10.81 -6.05
CA SER A 180 -11.42 11.57 -6.11
C SER A 180 -10.83 11.62 -7.53
N TRP A 181 -10.92 10.53 -8.30
CA TRP A 181 -10.48 10.48 -9.70
C TRP A 181 -11.37 11.34 -10.59
N THR A 182 -12.69 11.26 -10.41
CA THR A 182 -13.66 12.06 -11.16
C THR A 182 -13.48 13.55 -10.88
N ASP A 183 -13.34 13.93 -9.61
CA ASP A 183 -13.15 15.33 -9.19
C ASP A 183 -11.83 15.94 -9.68
N ALA A 184 -10.80 15.11 -9.86
CA ALA A 184 -9.54 15.52 -10.47
C ALA A 184 -9.62 15.67 -12.01
N GLY A 185 -10.81 15.53 -12.61
CA GLY A 185 -11.05 15.69 -14.04
C GLY A 185 -10.57 14.51 -14.90
N LEU A 186 -10.31 13.35 -14.28
CA LEU A 186 -9.96 12.13 -15.00
C LEU A 186 -11.22 11.49 -15.59
N VAL A 187 -11.09 10.93 -16.78
CA VAL A 187 -12.15 10.22 -17.52
C VAL A 187 -11.89 8.72 -17.56
N ASP A 188 -12.87 7.93 -18.02
CA ASP A 188 -12.81 6.46 -18.07
C ASP A 188 -12.46 5.86 -16.69
N VAL A 189 -13.06 6.40 -15.64
CA VAL A 189 -12.76 6.00 -14.26
C VAL A 189 -13.37 4.63 -13.96
N GLU A 190 -12.50 3.67 -13.74
CA GLU A 190 -12.86 2.31 -13.35
C GLU A 190 -12.30 1.97 -11.97
N THR A 191 -13.05 1.19 -11.20
CA THR A 191 -12.64 0.69 -9.89
C THR A 191 -12.79 -0.83 -9.81
N ARG A 192 -11.95 -1.47 -8.98
CA ARG A 192 -11.97 -2.93 -8.79
C ARG A 192 -11.55 -3.31 -7.39
N GLU A 193 -12.16 -4.37 -6.85
CA GLU A 193 -11.64 -5.08 -5.68
C GLU A 193 -10.60 -6.13 -6.13
N LEU A 194 -9.46 -6.16 -5.46
CA LEU A 194 -8.37 -7.08 -5.70
C LEU A 194 -8.22 -7.99 -4.49
N ALA A 195 -8.64 -9.23 -4.59
CA ALA A 195 -8.47 -10.24 -3.54
C ALA A 195 -7.13 -10.95 -3.73
N VAL A 196 -6.38 -11.08 -2.63
CA VAL A 196 -5.12 -11.81 -2.59
C VAL A 196 -5.09 -12.75 -1.38
N GLN A 197 -4.30 -13.81 -1.48
CA GLN A 197 -4.15 -14.79 -0.42
C GLN A 197 -2.69 -15.08 -0.14
N ARG A 198 -2.36 -15.30 1.13
CA ARG A 198 -1.04 -15.74 1.58
C ARG A 198 -1.21 -16.99 2.43
N ARG A 199 -0.43 -18.02 2.10
CA ARG A 199 -0.35 -19.25 2.90
C ARG A 199 0.80 -19.13 3.88
N PHE A 200 0.53 -19.50 5.12
CA PHE A 200 1.50 -19.65 6.19
C PHE A 200 1.62 -21.15 6.53
N PRO A 201 2.83 -21.66 6.84
CA PRO A 201 3.02 -23.05 7.20
C PRO A 201 2.14 -23.49 8.37
N ASP A 202 1.97 -22.59 9.34
CA ASP A 202 1.19 -22.79 10.56
C ASP A 202 0.79 -21.44 11.17
N PHE A 203 0.08 -21.50 12.31
CA PHE A 203 -0.32 -20.32 13.06
C PHE A 203 0.87 -19.54 13.64
N ASP A 204 1.91 -20.23 14.10
CA ASP A 204 3.05 -19.55 14.72
C ASP A 204 3.85 -18.73 13.68
N ALA A 205 3.93 -19.20 12.44
CA ALA A 205 4.48 -18.42 11.32
C ALA A 205 3.62 -17.18 10.98
N PHE A 206 2.27 -17.32 11.01
CA PHE A 206 1.37 -16.17 10.87
C PHE A 206 1.56 -15.17 12.01
N TRP A 207 1.57 -15.64 13.26
CA TRP A 207 1.74 -14.82 14.46
C TRP A 207 3.09 -14.10 14.45
N ALA A 208 4.18 -14.81 14.11
CA ALA A 208 5.52 -14.23 14.00
C ALA A 208 5.59 -13.11 12.97
N ALA A 209 4.93 -13.26 11.83
CA ALA A 209 4.84 -12.20 10.82
C ALA A 209 3.99 -11.01 11.30
N ALA A 210 2.82 -11.28 11.88
CA ALA A 210 1.88 -10.26 12.33
C ALA A 210 2.48 -9.34 13.42
N ARG A 211 3.21 -9.93 14.38
CA ARG A 211 3.83 -9.17 15.49
C ARG A 211 5.01 -8.29 15.07
N LYS A 212 5.53 -8.41 13.85
CA LYS A 212 6.56 -7.50 13.30
C LYS A 212 6.00 -6.16 12.86
N GLY A 213 4.68 -5.99 12.85
CA GLY A 213 4.05 -4.72 12.53
C GLY A 213 4.54 -3.60 13.47
N PRO A 214 4.99 -2.44 12.94
CA PRO A 214 5.65 -1.39 13.72
C PRO A 214 4.76 -0.80 14.81
N ARG A 215 3.44 -0.96 14.68
CA ARG A 215 2.46 -0.55 15.70
C ARG A 215 1.87 -1.71 16.48
N ILE A 216 2.14 -2.95 16.10
CA ILE A 216 1.66 -4.15 16.78
C ILE A 216 2.63 -4.55 17.88
N ALA A 217 3.93 -4.65 17.59
CA ALA A 217 4.94 -5.07 18.54
C ALA A 217 4.97 -4.23 19.84
N PRO A 218 5.01 -2.89 19.80
CA PRO A 218 4.97 -2.09 21.03
C PRO A 218 3.70 -2.32 21.83
N ARG A 219 2.54 -2.38 21.18
CA ARG A 219 1.26 -2.61 21.85
C ARG A 219 1.16 -3.97 22.51
N LEU A 220 1.68 -5.01 21.88
CA LEU A 220 1.74 -6.35 22.49
C LEU A 220 2.60 -6.35 23.76
N SER A 221 3.71 -5.57 23.78
CA SER A 221 4.58 -5.45 24.95
C SER A 221 3.98 -4.61 26.09
N GLU A 222 3.06 -3.70 25.75
CA GLU A 222 2.37 -2.82 26.71
C GLU A 222 1.06 -3.42 27.24
N MET A 223 0.60 -4.56 26.68
CA MET A 223 -0.60 -5.21 27.15
C MET A 223 -0.48 -5.70 28.60
N PRO A 224 -1.53 -5.54 29.42
CA PRO A 224 -1.57 -6.11 30.77
C PRO A 224 -1.22 -7.59 30.76
N GLY A 225 -0.66 -8.09 31.86
CA GLY A 225 -0.17 -9.46 31.95
C GLY A 225 -1.25 -10.49 31.58
N GLY A 226 -0.95 -11.31 30.56
CA GLY A 226 -1.84 -12.34 30.05
C GLY A 226 -2.70 -11.96 28.84
N ASP A 227 -2.96 -10.69 28.57
CA ASP A 227 -3.83 -10.26 27.45
C ASP A 227 -3.24 -10.61 26.10
N ALA A 228 -1.93 -10.53 25.94
CA ALA A 228 -1.24 -10.93 24.70
C ALA A 228 -1.42 -12.43 24.41
N GLU A 229 -1.41 -13.29 25.43
CA GLU A 229 -1.66 -14.73 25.28
C GLU A 229 -3.14 -15.00 24.99
N VAL A 230 -4.05 -14.31 25.66
CA VAL A 230 -5.48 -14.36 25.37
C VAL A 230 -5.75 -13.95 23.93
N LEU A 231 -5.14 -12.86 23.45
CA LEU A 231 -5.22 -12.41 22.07
C LEU A 231 -4.72 -13.48 21.10
N LYS A 232 -3.55 -14.07 21.37
CA LYS A 232 -2.96 -15.14 20.54
C LYS A 232 -3.89 -16.33 20.43
N GLU A 233 -4.46 -16.80 21.53
CA GLU A 233 -5.37 -17.94 21.53
C GLU A 233 -6.70 -17.65 20.82
N ARG A 234 -7.30 -16.48 21.04
CA ARG A 234 -8.51 -16.07 20.30
C ARG A 234 -8.27 -16.03 18.80
N LEU A 235 -7.13 -15.46 18.40
CA LEU A 235 -6.75 -15.37 16.99
C LEU A 235 -6.51 -16.78 16.39
N ARG A 236 -5.88 -17.69 17.13
CA ARG A 236 -5.70 -19.11 16.75
C ARG A 236 -7.03 -19.81 16.47
N LEU A 237 -8.00 -19.64 17.35
CA LEU A 237 -9.34 -20.21 17.20
C LEU A 237 -10.13 -19.61 16.03
N ARG A 238 -9.83 -18.36 15.69
CA ARG A 238 -10.51 -17.65 14.60
C ARG A 238 -9.96 -17.97 13.21
N LEU A 239 -8.69 -18.35 13.11
CA LEU A 239 -8.03 -18.63 11.84
C LEU A 239 -8.08 -20.14 11.54
N PRO A 240 -8.88 -20.58 10.55
CA PRO A 240 -9.01 -22.00 10.27
C PRO A 240 -7.69 -22.55 9.71
N ALA A 241 -7.18 -23.60 10.34
CA ALA A 241 -6.06 -24.37 9.83
C ALA A 241 -6.55 -25.49 8.91
N ALA A 242 -5.84 -25.73 7.82
CA ALA A 242 -6.03 -26.90 6.98
C ALA A 242 -5.57 -28.18 7.71
N ALA A 243 -5.85 -29.35 7.13
CA ALA A 243 -5.48 -30.65 7.74
C ALA A 243 -3.94 -30.81 7.95
N ASP A 244 -3.13 -30.11 7.17
CA ASP A 244 -1.66 -30.07 7.30
C ASP A 244 -1.16 -28.97 8.27
N GLY A 245 -2.07 -28.32 8.99
CA GLY A 245 -1.76 -27.24 9.94
C GLY A 245 -1.55 -25.88 9.30
N SER A 246 -1.50 -25.78 7.97
CA SER A 246 -1.30 -24.51 7.28
C SER A 246 -2.50 -23.59 7.38
N ILE A 247 -2.24 -22.27 7.33
CA ILE A 247 -3.27 -21.22 7.32
C ILE A 247 -3.19 -20.47 6.00
N THR A 248 -4.31 -20.38 5.30
CA THR A 248 -4.48 -19.47 4.16
C THR A 248 -5.28 -18.26 4.63
N TYR A 249 -4.64 -17.09 4.63
CA TYR A 249 -5.27 -15.84 5.01
C TYR A 249 -5.48 -14.96 3.80
N GLY A 250 -6.68 -14.36 3.70
CA GLY A 250 -7.05 -13.46 2.60
C GLY A 250 -6.90 -12.00 2.98
N ALA A 251 -6.60 -11.18 1.97
CA ALA A 251 -6.64 -9.73 2.06
C ALA A 251 -7.28 -9.15 0.80
N ARG A 252 -7.78 -7.91 0.89
CA ARG A 252 -8.44 -7.23 -0.21
C ARG A 252 -7.95 -5.78 -0.30
N ALA A 253 -7.64 -5.36 -1.51
CA ALA A 253 -7.35 -3.98 -1.84
C ALA A 253 -8.40 -3.44 -2.81
N ASN A 254 -8.71 -2.17 -2.71
CA ASN A 254 -9.51 -1.42 -3.67
C ASN A 254 -8.59 -0.72 -4.66
N ALA A 255 -8.89 -0.82 -5.93
CA ALA A 255 -8.11 -0.25 -7.02
C ALA A 255 -8.95 0.72 -7.84
N VAL A 256 -8.28 1.70 -8.43
CA VAL A 256 -8.84 2.68 -9.34
C VAL A 256 -7.86 2.99 -10.46
N ARG A 257 -8.40 3.25 -11.65
CA ARG A 257 -7.69 3.84 -12.78
C ARG A 257 -8.55 4.87 -13.48
N GLY A 258 -7.91 5.83 -14.13
CA GLY A 258 -8.55 6.83 -14.98
C GLY A 258 -7.54 7.43 -15.94
N ARG A 259 -7.98 8.21 -16.92
CA ARG A 259 -7.13 8.86 -17.89
C ARG A 259 -7.31 10.37 -17.87
N ARG A 260 -6.23 11.12 -18.07
CA ARG A 260 -6.31 12.55 -18.34
C ARG A 260 -6.95 12.74 -19.72
N PRO A 261 -7.95 13.62 -19.88
CA PRO A 261 -8.48 13.98 -21.20
C PRO A 261 -7.38 14.39 -22.19
N PRO A 262 -7.61 14.21 -23.50
CA PRO A 262 -6.69 14.66 -24.57
C PRO A 262 -6.38 16.15 -24.51
#